data_eff6175e421ddda8ecbb277e2fb821bc
#
_entry.id   eff6175e421ddda8ecbb277e2fb821bc
#
_cell.length_a   1.000
_cell.length_b   1.000
_cell.length_c   1.000
_cell.angle_alpha   90.00
_cell.angle_beta   90.00
_cell.angle_gamma   90.00
#
_symmetry.space_group_name_H-M   'P 1'
#
loop_
_entity.id
_entity.type
_entity.pdbx_description
1 polymer ?
#
loop_
_entity_poly.entity_id
_entity_poly.type
_entity_poly.pdbx_seq_one_letter_code
_entity_poly.pdbx_strand_id
1 'polypeptide(L)'
;MLKNRRMNTGAPARLYWFVRCLLALGVLAAAVPAHAQHGGSLIDLINDYRADPDGCDGRAADPAAPLAPHPALSRLPMAPGAYLQQALDQVGYPVAYAQAITISGPRDAFAAMQAIVRTQCAVLLSAQFSTVGVRRSGDSWLVVLARPAPAQSRSTRAPSARLLDARDTRDFFLRAVNRARAIDRNCGERHFTAAPALKWSAALFEAARAHSQDMARQRYFSHTGKDGREVAERAVRAGYRWRGIGENIAAGQASPEEAMAGWLASPGHCANIMDRSFTEMGAAYGTNVVGEQPRVYWTQVFGQPR
;
A
#
# COMPACT_ATOMS: atom_id res chain seq x y z
N MET A 1 -40.60 -19.18 -90.46
CA MET A 1 -42.04 -19.07 -90.61
C MET A 1 -42.56 -18.03 -89.63
N LEU A 2 -42.86 -16.86 -90.18
CA LEU A 2 -44.20 -16.27 -90.32
C LEU A 2 -44.87 -16.04 -88.97
N LYS A 3 -45.34 -14.90 -88.54
CA LYS A 3 -45.88 -13.66 -89.16
C LYS A 3 -46.35 -12.78 -87.99
N ASN A 4 -46.02 -11.48 -88.01
CA ASN A 4 -46.96 -10.38 -88.20
C ASN A 4 -48.19 -10.35 -87.27
N ARG A 5 -48.61 -9.28 -86.67
CA ARG A 5 -48.97 -7.91 -87.04
C ARG A 5 -49.51 -7.13 -85.84
N ARG A 6 -49.07 -5.91 -85.71
CA ARG A 6 -49.77 -4.61 -85.87
C ARG A 6 -50.94 -4.31 -84.93
N MET A 7 -50.75 -3.24 -84.31
CA MET A 7 -51.39 -1.88 -84.38
C MET A 7 -52.64 -1.79 -83.48
N ASN A 8 -52.96 -0.75 -82.82
CA ASN A 8 -52.84 0.67 -82.97
C ASN A 8 -53.58 1.38 -81.83
N THR A 9 -53.15 2.61 -81.53
CA THR A 9 -53.93 3.79 -81.17
C THR A 9 -54.57 3.98 -79.80
N GLY A 10 -54.22 5.12 -79.20
CA GLY A 10 -55.14 5.87 -78.40
C GLY A 10 -54.49 6.61 -77.17
N ALA A 11 -53.96 7.78 -77.44
CA ALA A 11 -53.81 8.74 -76.35
C ALA A 11 -55.19 9.42 -76.06
N PRO A 12 -55.40 9.98 -74.85
CA PRO A 12 -54.94 11.30 -74.55
C PRO A 12 -54.57 11.60 -73.12
N ALA A 13 -53.64 12.54 -72.98
CA ALA A 13 -53.41 13.55 -72.00
C ALA A 13 -54.18 13.53 -70.65
N ARG A 14 -53.44 13.52 -69.55
CA ARG A 14 -53.60 14.54 -68.47
C ARG A 14 -52.53 14.33 -67.38
N LEU A 15 -51.89 15.39 -67.20
CA LEU A 15 -51.68 16.14 -66.00
C LEU A 15 -50.53 15.71 -65.10
N TYR A 16 -49.53 16.54 -65.07
CA TYR A 16 -48.43 16.76 -64.15
C TYR A 16 -48.70 16.39 -62.70
N TRP A 17 -47.82 15.59 -62.13
CA TRP A 17 -47.34 15.79 -60.76
C TRP A 17 -45.90 15.33 -60.67
N PHE A 18 -44.99 16.31 -60.59
CA PHE A 18 -43.59 16.07 -60.24
C PHE A 18 -43.50 15.68 -58.78
N VAL A 19 -43.23 14.41 -58.50
CA VAL A 19 -42.74 14.05 -57.17
C VAL A 19 -41.23 13.79 -57.32
N ARG A 20 -40.45 14.75 -56.85
CA ARG A 20 -39.04 14.63 -56.66
C ARG A 20 -38.80 13.65 -55.50
N CYS A 21 -38.41 12.41 -55.80
CA CYS A 21 -37.78 11.51 -54.83
C CYS A 21 -36.35 12.04 -54.58
N LEU A 22 -36.17 12.81 -53.51
CA LEU A 22 -34.89 13.07 -52.90
C LEU A 22 -34.47 11.77 -52.20
N LEU A 23 -33.55 11.02 -52.80
CA LEU A 23 -32.75 10.00 -52.11
C LEU A 23 -31.86 10.72 -51.09
N ALA A 24 -32.34 10.78 -49.84
CA ALA A 24 -31.48 11.17 -48.71
C ALA A 24 -30.53 9.94 -48.44
N LEU A 25 -29.30 10.04 -48.92
CA LEU A 25 -28.18 9.23 -48.44
C LEU A 25 -27.94 9.62 -46.99
N GLY A 26 -28.51 8.86 -46.07
CA GLY A 26 -28.18 8.91 -44.66
C GLY A 26 -26.76 8.41 -44.47
N VAL A 27 -25.81 9.37 -44.35
CA VAL A 27 -24.49 9.06 -43.81
C VAL A 27 -24.70 8.68 -42.35
N LEU A 28 -24.72 7.41 -42.03
CA LEU A 28 -24.48 6.95 -40.65
C LEU A 28 -23.08 7.36 -40.27
N ALA A 29 -22.95 8.54 -39.68
CA ALA A 29 -21.79 8.89 -38.92
C ALA A 29 -21.75 7.93 -37.72
N ALA A 30 -20.94 6.87 -37.83
CA ALA A 30 -20.54 6.11 -36.68
C ALA A 30 -19.89 7.09 -35.71
N ALA A 31 -20.60 7.39 -34.61
CA ALA A 31 -20.04 8.12 -33.51
C ALA A 31 -18.89 7.26 -32.94
N VAL A 32 -17.68 7.55 -33.39
CA VAL A 32 -16.46 7.09 -32.69
C VAL A 32 -16.59 7.67 -31.28
N PRO A 33 -16.60 6.84 -30.23
CA PRO A 33 -16.61 7.38 -28.89
C PRO A 33 -15.39 8.31 -28.80
N ALA A 34 -15.64 9.58 -28.61
CA ALA A 34 -14.60 10.54 -28.27
C ALA A 34 -13.96 9.99 -26.99
N HIS A 35 -12.75 9.47 -27.13
CA HIS A 35 -11.91 9.21 -25.97
C HIS A 35 -11.83 10.55 -25.25
N ALA A 36 -12.54 10.66 -24.15
CA ALA A 36 -12.56 11.83 -23.30
C ALA A 36 -11.09 12.17 -23.05
N GLN A 37 -10.69 13.39 -23.39
CA GLN A 37 -9.38 13.92 -23.08
C GLN A 37 -9.22 13.76 -21.56
N HIS A 38 -8.30 12.87 -21.15
CA HIS A 38 -8.09 12.48 -19.76
C HIS A 38 -7.44 13.66 -19.01
N GLY A 39 -8.25 14.68 -18.68
CA GLY A 39 -7.90 15.73 -17.74
C GLY A 39 -8.13 15.32 -16.29
N GLY A 40 -8.28 14.03 -16.01
CA GLY A 40 -8.50 13.50 -14.67
C GLY A 40 -7.27 13.69 -13.78
N SER A 41 -7.49 13.83 -12.48
CA SER A 41 -6.41 13.80 -11.50
C SER A 41 -5.73 12.42 -11.49
N LEU A 42 -4.49 12.35 -11.00
CA LEU A 42 -3.83 11.05 -10.86
C LEU A 42 -4.63 10.07 -9.97
N ILE A 43 -5.43 10.58 -9.04
CA ILE A 43 -6.31 9.76 -8.21
C ILE A 43 -7.43 9.12 -9.05
N ASP A 44 -8.01 9.89 -9.97
CA ASP A 44 -9.06 9.36 -10.87
C ASP A 44 -8.48 8.26 -11.77
N LEU A 45 -7.31 8.49 -12.37
CA LEU A 45 -6.61 7.49 -13.18
C LEU A 45 -6.26 6.21 -12.40
N ILE A 46 -5.87 6.34 -11.14
CA ILE A 46 -5.63 5.20 -10.26
C ILE A 46 -6.94 4.42 -10.03
N ASN A 47 -8.04 5.10 -9.78
CA ASN A 47 -9.32 4.47 -9.53
C ASN A 47 -9.92 3.84 -10.80
N ASP A 48 -9.74 4.46 -11.96
CA ASP A 48 -10.13 3.89 -13.26
C ASP A 48 -9.37 2.58 -13.52
N TYR A 49 -8.05 2.58 -13.32
CA TYR A 49 -7.23 1.37 -13.44
C TYR A 49 -7.62 0.29 -12.42
N ARG A 50 -7.98 0.66 -11.20
CA ARG A 50 -8.45 -0.31 -10.20
C ARG A 50 -9.81 -0.92 -10.57
N ALA A 51 -10.67 -0.16 -11.22
CA ALA A 51 -11.99 -0.62 -11.66
C ALA A 51 -11.91 -1.56 -12.87
N ASP A 52 -10.99 -1.29 -13.78
CA ASP A 52 -10.79 -2.06 -15.02
C ASP A 52 -9.28 -2.14 -15.36
N PRO A 53 -8.53 -3.04 -14.72
CA PRO A 53 -7.09 -3.14 -14.93
C PRO A 53 -6.79 -3.88 -16.25
N ASP A 54 -6.00 -3.24 -17.11
CA ASP A 54 -5.47 -3.85 -18.36
C ASP A 54 -4.50 -5.02 -18.11
N GLY A 55 -4.32 -5.42 -16.84
CA GLY A 55 -3.39 -6.43 -16.39
C GLY A 55 -2.28 -5.88 -15.50
N CYS A 56 -1.52 -6.80 -14.89
CA CYS A 56 -0.35 -6.48 -14.05
C CYS A 56 0.75 -7.52 -14.28
N ASP A 57 1.97 -7.06 -14.55
CA ASP A 57 3.15 -7.91 -14.80
C ASP A 57 2.91 -8.98 -15.90
N GLY A 58 2.19 -8.58 -16.96
CA GLY A 58 1.87 -9.46 -18.10
C GLY A 58 0.80 -10.52 -17.82
N ARG A 59 0.06 -10.39 -16.73
CA ARG A 59 -1.05 -11.28 -16.35
C ARG A 59 -2.36 -10.49 -16.25
N ALA A 60 -3.47 -11.16 -16.49
CA ALA A 60 -4.78 -10.59 -16.15
C ALA A 60 -4.84 -10.28 -14.65
N ALA A 61 -5.49 -9.20 -14.32
CA ALA A 61 -5.65 -8.76 -12.93
C ALA A 61 -7.14 -8.55 -12.62
N ASP A 62 -7.52 -8.87 -11.39
CA ASP A 62 -8.88 -8.67 -10.92
C ASP A 62 -9.12 -7.20 -10.53
N PRO A 63 -10.32 -6.66 -10.79
CA PRO A 63 -10.71 -5.35 -10.31
C PRO A 63 -10.60 -5.21 -8.80
N ALA A 64 -10.23 -4.02 -8.34
CA ALA A 64 -10.12 -3.68 -6.94
C ALA A 64 -11.04 -2.50 -6.58
N ALA A 65 -11.51 -2.47 -5.34
CA ALA A 65 -12.36 -1.38 -4.86
C ALA A 65 -11.66 -0.01 -4.99
N PRO A 66 -12.40 1.07 -5.32
CA PRO A 66 -11.82 2.39 -5.44
C PRO A 66 -11.24 2.90 -4.12
N LEU A 67 -10.22 3.75 -4.22
CA LEU A 67 -9.59 4.41 -3.09
C LEU A 67 -10.23 5.76 -2.83
N ALA A 68 -10.60 6.03 -1.58
CA ALA A 68 -11.13 7.32 -1.19
C ALA A 68 -10.01 8.37 -1.07
N PRO A 69 -10.10 9.55 -1.73
CA PRO A 69 -9.13 10.61 -1.55
C PRO A 69 -9.10 11.10 -0.11
N HIS A 70 -7.91 11.31 0.45
CA HIS A 70 -7.77 11.85 1.81
C HIS A 70 -6.80 13.03 1.85
N PRO A 71 -7.26 14.25 2.28
CA PRO A 71 -6.44 15.47 2.22
C PRO A 71 -5.16 15.42 3.06
N ALA A 72 -5.14 14.69 4.18
CA ALA A 72 -3.94 14.54 5.00
C ALA A 72 -2.83 13.82 4.25
N LEU A 73 -3.16 12.78 3.47
CA LEU A 73 -2.18 12.04 2.67
C LEU A 73 -1.54 12.90 1.57
N SER A 74 -2.28 13.86 1.01
CA SER A 74 -1.76 14.78 0.00
C SER A 74 -0.87 15.91 0.57
N ARG A 75 -0.82 16.07 1.90
CA ARG A 75 0.00 17.07 2.59
C ARG A 75 1.34 16.53 3.08
N LEU A 76 1.59 15.23 2.91
CA LEU A 76 2.83 14.61 3.37
C LEU A 76 4.06 15.27 2.72
N PRO A 77 5.13 15.54 3.49
CA PRO A 77 6.35 16.11 2.94
C PRO A 77 7.04 15.12 1.98
N MET A 78 7.55 15.63 0.86
CA MET A 78 8.36 14.87 -0.10
C MET A 78 9.84 15.00 0.27
N ALA A 79 10.23 14.60 1.46
CA ALA A 79 11.63 14.64 1.86
C ALA A 79 12.30 13.29 1.58
N PRO A 80 13.48 13.25 0.94
CA PRO A 80 14.29 12.04 0.86
C PRO A 80 14.59 11.52 2.27
N GLY A 81 14.34 10.24 2.53
CA GLY A 81 14.57 9.63 3.84
C GLY A 81 13.51 9.93 4.91
N ALA A 82 12.44 10.65 4.59
CA ALA A 82 11.31 10.80 5.51
C ALA A 82 10.61 9.45 5.70
N TYR A 83 10.50 9.01 6.94
CA TYR A 83 9.77 7.80 7.26
C TYR A 83 8.27 8.06 7.11
N LEU A 84 7.63 7.30 6.23
CA LEU A 84 6.20 7.46 5.91
C LEU A 84 5.31 7.48 7.15
N GLN A 85 5.56 6.58 8.10
CA GLN A 85 4.79 6.53 9.35
C GLN A 85 4.90 7.84 10.14
N GLN A 86 6.09 8.37 10.30
CA GLN A 86 6.30 9.64 11.01
C GLN A 86 5.60 10.80 10.30
N ALA A 87 5.66 10.84 8.98
CA ALA A 87 4.99 11.86 8.18
C ALA A 87 3.45 11.77 8.32
N LEU A 88 2.89 10.56 8.33
CA LEU A 88 1.47 10.31 8.56
C LEU A 88 1.02 10.78 9.94
N ASP A 89 1.82 10.52 10.97
CA ASP A 89 1.54 10.99 12.32
C ASP A 89 1.58 12.52 12.43
N GLN A 90 2.53 13.17 11.75
CA GLN A 90 2.62 14.65 11.73
C GLN A 90 1.41 15.33 11.10
N VAL A 91 0.79 14.68 10.11
CA VAL A 91 -0.46 15.19 9.49
C VAL A 91 -1.73 14.70 10.19
N GLY A 92 -1.59 13.99 11.32
CA GLY A 92 -2.70 13.50 12.12
C GLY A 92 -3.54 12.41 11.44
N TYR A 93 -2.90 11.57 10.61
CA TYR A 93 -3.58 10.47 9.91
C TYR A 93 -3.26 9.13 10.59
N PRO A 94 -4.13 8.61 11.45
CA PRO A 94 -3.95 7.31 12.07
C PRO A 94 -4.07 6.21 11.00
N VAL A 95 -3.04 5.40 10.86
CA VAL A 95 -2.96 4.40 9.80
C VAL A 95 -2.71 3.01 10.35
N ALA A 96 -3.47 2.02 9.84
CA ALA A 96 -3.19 0.61 10.07
C ALA A 96 -2.11 0.08 9.11
N TYR A 97 -2.12 0.56 7.88
CA TYR A 97 -1.13 0.21 6.85
C TYR A 97 -1.02 1.34 5.82
N ALA A 98 0.20 1.66 5.39
CA ALA A 98 0.44 2.63 4.33
C ALA A 98 1.66 2.26 3.50
N GLN A 99 1.61 2.65 2.23
CA GLN A 99 2.72 2.54 1.29
C GLN A 99 2.83 3.81 0.47
N ALA A 100 4.06 4.26 0.23
CA ALA A 100 4.35 5.40 -0.62
C ALA A 100 5.02 4.93 -1.92
N ILE A 101 4.56 5.50 -3.03
CA ILE A 101 5.16 5.37 -4.35
C ILE A 101 5.69 6.75 -4.72
N THR A 102 7.00 6.84 -4.99
CA THR A 102 7.63 8.07 -5.47
C THR A 102 8.15 7.85 -6.87
N ILE A 103 7.77 8.74 -7.78
CA ILE A 103 8.26 8.76 -9.16
C ILE A 103 8.72 10.16 -9.54
N SER A 104 9.76 10.25 -10.34
CA SER A 104 10.30 11.50 -10.86
C SER A 104 10.40 11.45 -12.39
N GLY A 105 10.23 12.59 -13.05
CA GLY A 105 10.30 12.74 -14.50
C GLY A 105 8.97 12.98 -15.19
N PRO A 106 7.83 12.33 -14.83
CA PRO A 106 6.56 12.57 -15.50
C PRO A 106 6.06 14.01 -15.32
N ARG A 107 5.66 14.63 -16.44
CA ARG A 107 5.21 16.04 -16.45
C ARG A 107 3.71 16.20 -16.19
N ASP A 108 2.94 15.16 -16.32
CA ASP A 108 1.49 15.15 -16.13
C ASP A 108 1.01 13.87 -15.45
N ALA A 109 -0.26 13.85 -15.05
CA ALA A 109 -0.87 12.74 -14.31
C ALA A 109 -0.92 11.44 -15.13
N PHE A 110 -1.14 11.54 -16.45
CA PHE A 110 -1.21 10.37 -17.32
C PHE A 110 0.15 9.69 -17.43
N ALA A 111 1.21 10.46 -17.70
CA ALA A 111 2.58 9.93 -17.74
C ALA A 111 3.00 9.35 -16.38
N ALA A 112 2.58 9.98 -15.28
CA ALA A 112 2.80 9.46 -13.93
C ALA A 112 2.10 8.13 -13.72
N MET A 113 0.84 8.00 -14.11
CA MET A 113 0.08 6.76 -14.01
C MET A 113 0.75 5.63 -14.81
N GLN A 114 1.16 5.90 -16.05
CA GLN A 114 1.86 4.93 -16.90
C GLN A 114 3.17 4.43 -16.25
N ALA A 115 3.92 5.32 -15.60
CA ALA A 115 5.15 4.96 -14.90
C ALA A 115 4.86 4.08 -13.68
N ILE A 116 3.81 4.39 -12.92
CA ILE A 116 3.40 3.61 -11.74
C ILE A 116 2.92 2.22 -12.15
N VAL A 117 2.05 2.11 -13.15
CA VAL A 117 1.53 0.82 -13.61
C VAL A 117 2.65 -0.12 -14.03
N ARG A 118 3.66 0.38 -14.77
CA ARG A 118 4.79 -0.45 -15.22
C ARG A 118 5.64 -1.03 -14.08
N THR A 119 5.63 -0.42 -12.90
CA THR A 119 6.58 -0.79 -11.83
C THR A 119 5.90 -1.16 -10.52
N GLN A 120 4.62 -0.80 -10.33
CA GLN A 120 3.93 -0.89 -9.06
C GLN A 120 2.46 -1.30 -9.21
N CYS A 121 2.07 -1.93 -10.33
CA CYS A 121 0.68 -2.31 -10.59
C CYS A 121 0.08 -3.17 -9.47
N ALA A 122 0.84 -4.12 -8.92
CA ALA A 122 0.40 -4.98 -7.82
C ALA A 122 0.09 -4.16 -6.55
N VAL A 123 0.86 -3.11 -6.29
CA VAL A 123 0.61 -2.18 -5.18
C VAL A 123 -0.67 -1.40 -5.41
N LEU A 124 -0.88 -0.88 -6.63
CA LEU A 124 -2.10 -0.16 -6.98
C LEU A 124 -3.36 -1.03 -6.84
N LEU A 125 -3.28 -2.31 -7.20
CA LEU A 125 -4.41 -3.25 -7.16
C LEU A 125 -4.63 -3.90 -5.80
N SER A 126 -3.74 -3.65 -4.83
CA SER A 126 -3.86 -4.27 -3.50
C SER A 126 -5.16 -3.86 -2.80
N ALA A 127 -5.93 -4.87 -2.36
CA ALA A 127 -7.14 -4.69 -1.55
C ALA A 127 -6.84 -4.24 -0.10
N GLN A 128 -5.56 -4.16 0.27
CA GLN A 128 -5.16 -3.70 1.60
C GLN A 128 -5.40 -2.20 1.80
N PHE A 129 -5.47 -1.42 0.72
CA PHE A 129 -5.66 0.02 0.78
C PHE A 129 -7.11 0.40 0.56
N SER A 130 -7.55 1.47 1.21
CA SER A 130 -8.89 2.05 1.06
C SER A 130 -8.85 3.57 0.84
N THR A 131 -7.69 4.21 1.03
CA THR A 131 -7.54 5.65 0.86
C THR A 131 -6.26 5.97 0.09
N VAL A 132 -6.26 7.14 -0.55
CA VAL A 132 -5.15 7.62 -1.36
C VAL A 132 -4.94 9.11 -1.18
N GLY A 133 -3.69 9.54 -1.22
CA GLY A 133 -3.31 10.93 -1.38
C GLY A 133 -2.23 11.07 -2.45
N VAL A 134 -2.29 12.15 -3.19
CA VAL A 134 -1.31 12.48 -4.22
C VAL A 134 -0.76 13.87 -3.98
N ARG A 135 0.55 13.99 -4.04
CA ARG A 135 1.26 15.26 -4.02
C ARG A 135 2.22 15.32 -5.21
N ARG A 136 2.22 16.47 -5.87
CA ARG A 136 3.18 16.80 -6.91
C ARG A 136 4.10 17.93 -6.46
N SER A 137 5.37 17.85 -6.80
CA SER A 137 6.35 18.92 -6.63
C SER A 137 7.30 18.92 -7.82
N GLY A 138 7.14 19.90 -8.71
CA GLY A 138 7.84 19.92 -10.00
C GLY A 138 7.46 18.73 -10.87
N ASP A 139 8.45 17.92 -11.21
CA ASP A 139 8.33 16.66 -11.97
C ASP A 139 8.30 15.41 -11.07
N SER A 140 8.22 15.59 -9.76
CA SER A 140 8.16 14.50 -8.80
C SER A 140 6.75 14.33 -8.24
N TRP A 141 6.32 13.09 -8.15
CA TRP A 141 5.02 12.67 -7.63
C TRP A 141 5.19 11.74 -6.43
N LEU A 142 4.44 12.01 -5.39
CA LEU A 142 4.27 11.13 -4.24
C LEU A 142 2.82 10.64 -4.24
N VAL A 143 2.63 9.34 -4.35
CA VAL A 143 1.34 8.67 -4.15
C VAL A 143 1.41 7.89 -2.86
N VAL A 144 0.50 8.16 -1.95
CA VAL A 144 0.40 7.43 -0.68
C VAL A 144 -0.91 6.67 -0.66
N LEU A 145 -0.81 5.37 -0.60
CA LEU A 145 -1.91 4.45 -0.43
C LEU A 145 -1.99 4.06 1.04
N ALA A 146 -3.17 4.11 1.63
CA ALA A 146 -3.30 3.79 3.06
C ALA A 146 -4.60 3.07 3.39
N ARG A 147 -4.58 2.35 4.49
CA ARG A 147 -5.76 1.91 5.22
C ARG A 147 -5.78 2.66 6.54
N PRO A 148 -6.79 3.48 6.81
CA PRO A 148 -6.91 4.13 8.12
C PRO A 148 -7.00 3.07 9.22
N ALA A 149 -6.43 3.37 10.36
CA ALA A 149 -6.72 2.60 11.56
C ALA A 149 -8.24 2.65 11.81
N PRO A 150 -8.87 1.53 12.23
CA PRO A 150 -10.28 1.55 12.57
C PRO A 150 -10.54 2.71 13.53
N ALA A 151 -11.56 3.53 13.23
CA ALA A 151 -12.00 4.54 14.17
C ALA A 151 -12.32 3.81 15.48
N GLN A 152 -11.50 4.04 16.50
CA GLN A 152 -11.84 3.57 17.82
C GLN A 152 -13.18 4.24 18.13
N SER A 153 -14.27 3.47 18.14
CA SER A 153 -15.52 3.93 18.68
C SER A 153 -15.15 4.52 20.03
N ARG A 154 -15.51 5.79 20.26
CA ARG A 154 -15.42 6.41 21.58
C ARG A 154 -16.36 5.64 22.52
N SER A 155 -15.97 4.44 22.86
CA SER A 155 -16.48 3.74 24.00
C SER A 155 -15.98 4.55 25.20
N THR A 156 -16.94 5.16 25.87
CA THR A 156 -16.73 5.74 27.19
C THR A 156 -16.00 4.73 28.05
N ARG A 157 -14.73 5.09 28.37
CA ARG A 157 -13.77 4.23 29.04
C ARG A 157 -13.26 3.09 28.16
N ALA A 158 -12.36 3.43 27.17
CA ALA A 158 -11.39 2.44 26.72
C ALA A 158 -10.77 1.82 27.98
N PRO A 159 -10.71 0.46 28.11
CA PRO A 159 -9.71 -0.11 28.97
C PRO A 159 -8.42 0.52 28.44
N SER A 160 -7.73 1.32 29.27
CA SER A 160 -6.38 1.77 28.96
C SER A 160 -5.69 0.52 28.43
N ALA A 161 -5.26 0.56 27.14
CA ALA A 161 -4.56 -0.57 26.55
C ALA A 161 -3.43 -0.85 27.53
N ARG A 162 -3.63 -1.90 28.33
CA ARG A 162 -2.70 -2.21 29.41
C ARG A 162 -1.47 -2.64 28.68
N LEU A 163 -0.52 -1.72 28.57
CA LEU A 163 0.78 -2.05 28.03
C LEU A 163 1.22 -3.30 28.78
N LEU A 164 1.39 -4.37 28.06
CA LEU A 164 1.75 -5.66 28.62
C LEU A 164 3.04 -5.48 29.41
N ASP A 165 3.16 -6.14 30.55
CA ASP A 165 4.46 -6.20 31.19
C ASP A 165 5.49 -6.91 30.28
N ALA A 166 6.75 -6.91 30.68
CA ALA A 166 7.82 -7.49 29.85
C ALA A 166 7.61 -9.01 29.61
N ARG A 167 6.97 -9.71 30.55
CA ARG A 167 6.68 -11.14 30.42
C ARG A 167 5.53 -11.38 29.44
N ASP A 168 4.45 -10.65 29.56
CA ASP A 168 3.29 -10.72 28.67
C ASP A 168 3.66 -10.34 27.25
N THR A 169 4.50 -9.29 27.08
CA THR A 169 5.06 -8.85 25.79
C THR A 169 5.90 -9.96 25.13
N ARG A 170 6.79 -10.61 25.91
CA ARG A 170 7.58 -11.74 25.46
C ARG A 170 6.68 -12.87 24.98
N ASP A 171 5.75 -13.30 25.82
CA ASP A 171 4.92 -14.47 25.57
C ASP A 171 3.99 -14.23 24.36
N PHE A 172 3.50 -13.01 24.20
CA PHE A 172 2.74 -12.63 23.02
C PHE A 172 3.56 -12.71 21.74
N PHE A 173 4.70 -11.97 21.65
CA PHE A 173 5.47 -11.93 20.41
C PHE A 173 6.07 -13.27 20.03
N LEU A 174 6.59 -14.02 20.99
CA LEU A 174 7.14 -15.34 20.70
C LEU A 174 6.08 -16.27 20.12
N ARG A 175 4.87 -16.31 20.70
CA ARG A 175 3.77 -17.12 20.17
C ARG A 175 3.28 -16.60 18.81
N ALA A 176 3.13 -15.30 18.64
CA ALA A 176 2.60 -14.70 17.41
C ALA A 176 3.55 -14.93 16.22
N VAL A 177 4.86 -14.71 16.44
CA VAL A 177 5.89 -14.97 15.42
C VAL A 177 5.96 -16.46 15.08
N ASN A 178 5.97 -17.34 16.07
CA ASN A 178 6.06 -18.77 15.81
C ASN A 178 4.81 -19.33 15.12
N ARG A 179 3.62 -18.79 15.40
CA ARG A 179 2.41 -19.10 14.62
C ARG A 179 2.54 -18.63 13.16
N ALA A 180 3.09 -17.43 12.93
CA ALA A 180 3.28 -16.92 11.58
C ALA A 180 4.28 -17.78 10.79
N ARG A 181 5.34 -18.24 11.45
CA ARG A 181 6.41 -19.07 10.85
C ARG A 181 5.97 -20.53 10.61
N ALA A 182 4.96 -21.02 11.31
CA ALA A 182 4.51 -22.41 11.21
C ALA A 182 3.82 -22.76 9.88
N ILE A 183 3.45 -21.77 9.09
CA ILE A 183 2.76 -21.96 7.80
C ILE A 183 3.43 -21.15 6.69
N ASP A 184 3.31 -21.63 5.46
CA ASP A 184 3.77 -20.92 4.28
C ASP A 184 3.10 -19.56 4.18
N ARG A 185 3.85 -18.55 3.72
CA ARG A 185 3.35 -17.17 3.67
C ARG A 185 3.93 -16.40 2.49
N ASN A 186 3.07 -15.59 1.88
CA ASN A 186 3.51 -14.57 0.95
C ASN A 186 3.82 -13.26 1.69
N CYS A 187 5.02 -12.75 1.56
CA CYS A 187 5.46 -11.45 2.03
C CYS A 187 5.60 -10.52 0.80
N GLY A 188 4.52 -9.85 0.46
CA GLY A 188 4.40 -9.23 -0.86
C GLY A 188 4.40 -10.30 -1.95
N GLU A 189 5.22 -10.13 -2.96
CA GLU A 189 5.36 -11.10 -4.06
C GLU A 189 6.24 -12.30 -3.74
N ARG A 190 7.00 -12.24 -2.65
CA ARG A 190 7.91 -13.33 -2.26
C ARG A 190 7.18 -14.38 -1.44
N HIS A 191 7.23 -15.63 -1.92
CA HIS A 191 6.76 -16.78 -1.19
C HIS A 191 7.84 -17.27 -0.20
N PHE A 192 7.44 -17.50 1.04
CA PHE A 192 8.25 -18.09 2.08
C PHE A 192 7.59 -19.38 2.58
N THR A 193 8.32 -20.48 2.54
CA THR A 193 7.88 -21.73 3.17
C THR A 193 7.94 -21.60 4.69
N ALA A 194 7.17 -22.41 5.37
CA ALA A 194 7.19 -22.49 6.82
C ALA A 194 8.63 -22.58 7.36
N ALA A 195 8.89 -21.85 8.42
CA ALA A 195 10.21 -21.74 9.04
C ALA A 195 10.21 -22.32 10.46
N PRO A 196 11.35 -22.85 10.95
CA PRO A 196 11.46 -23.33 12.32
C PRO A 196 11.09 -22.26 13.35
N ALA A 197 10.55 -22.69 14.48
CA ALA A 197 10.20 -21.79 15.57
C ALA A 197 11.45 -21.12 16.16
N LEU A 198 11.31 -19.84 16.50
CA LEU A 198 12.36 -19.06 17.16
C LEU A 198 12.33 -19.30 18.68
N LYS A 199 13.48 -19.18 19.31
CA LYS A 199 13.63 -19.13 20.76
C LYS A 199 13.74 -17.69 21.24
N TRP A 200 13.34 -17.44 22.48
CA TRP A 200 13.55 -16.12 23.08
C TRP A 200 14.99 -15.95 23.54
N SER A 201 15.57 -14.81 23.21
CA SER A 201 16.89 -14.40 23.67
C SER A 201 16.76 -13.16 24.56
N ALA A 202 17.24 -13.27 25.81
CA ALA A 202 17.26 -12.13 26.74
C ALA A 202 18.16 -10.99 26.22
N ALA A 203 19.26 -11.32 25.55
CA ALA A 203 20.15 -10.32 24.98
C ALA A 203 19.50 -9.56 23.80
N LEU A 204 18.77 -10.25 22.91
CA LEU A 204 18.03 -9.59 21.84
C LEU A 204 16.85 -8.78 22.39
N PHE A 205 16.19 -9.23 23.46
CA PHE A 205 15.19 -8.42 24.16
C PHE A 205 15.79 -7.12 24.72
N GLU A 206 16.95 -7.17 25.37
CA GLU A 206 17.61 -5.96 25.88
C GLU A 206 18.03 -4.99 24.77
N ALA A 207 18.50 -5.50 23.64
CA ALA A 207 18.78 -4.68 22.46
C ALA A 207 17.50 -3.98 21.93
N ALA A 208 16.40 -4.74 21.80
CA ALA A 208 15.10 -4.21 21.41
C ALA A 208 14.57 -3.17 22.40
N ARG A 209 14.65 -3.47 23.70
CA ARG A 209 14.19 -2.58 24.78
C ARG A 209 14.96 -1.27 24.79
N ALA A 210 16.28 -1.33 24.72
CA ALA A 210 17.12 -0.13 24.69
C ALA A 210 16.77 0.77 23.50
N HIS A 211 16.57 0.19 22.32
CA HIS A 211 16.26 0.94 21.11
C HIS A 211 14.86 1.53 21.12
N SER A 212 13.84 0.75 21.48
CA SER A 212 12.46 1.25 21.56
C SER A 212 12.32 2.38 22.61
N GLN A 213 12.99 2.26 23.75
CA GLN A 213 13.03 3.31 24.77
C GLN A 213 13.81 4.54 24.29
N ASP A 214 14.88 4.35 23.52
CA ASP A 214 15.66 5.45 22.96
C ASP A 214 14.84 6.24 21.93
N MET A 215 14.18 5.54 20.99
CA MET A 215 13.23 6.16 20.06
C MET A 215 12.14 6.94 20.79
N ALA A 216 11.59 6.38 21.85
CA ALA A 216 10.54 7.01 22.64
C ALA A 216 11.05 8.28 23.37
N ARG A 217 12.18 8.21 24.09
CA ARG A 217 12.75 9.35 24.84
C ARG A 217 13.16 10.50 23.94
N GLN A 218 13.81 10.17 22.80
CA GLN A 218 14.37 11.17 21.89
C GLN A 218 13.44 11.54 20.73
N ARG A 219 12.22 10.98 20.72
CA ARG A 219 11.15 11.28 19.75
C ARG A 219 11.59 11.14 18.29
N TYR A 220 12.22 10.02 17.95
CA TYR A 220 12.57 9.69 16.58
C TYR A 220 12.10 8.29 16.21
N PHE A 221 12.13 7.97 14.93
CA PHE A 221 11.80 6.64 14.41
C PHE A 221 12.81 6.28 13.33
N SER A 222 13.73 5.38 13.63
CA SER A 222 14.81 4.97 12.74
C SER A 222 15.43 3.66 13.23
N HIS A 223 15.93 2.86 12.32
CA HIS A 223 16.79 1.71 12.63
C HIS A 223 18.14 2.13 13.23
N THR A 224 18.64 3.30 12.83
CA THR A 224 19.89 3.89 13.39
C THR A 224 19.56 4.75 14.59
N GLY A 225 20.19 4.46 15.70
CA GLY A 225 20.10 5.27 16.93
C GLY A 225 20.66 6.67 16.78
N LYS A 226 20.29 7.62 17.65
CA LYS A 226 20.88 8.97 17.65
C LYS A 226 22.37 8.97 17.91
N ASP A 227 22.90 7.91 18.49
CA ASP A 227 24.32 7.65 18.70
C ASP A 227 25.03 7.00 17.50
N GLY A 228 24.33 6.87 16.37
CA GLY A 228 24.82 6.27 15.13
C GLY A 228 24.82 4.75 15.10
N ARG A 229 24.41 4.07 16.17
CA ARG A 229 24.44 2.60 16.23
C ARG A 229 23.26 1.97 15.53
N GLU A 230 23.56 0.92 14.79
CA GLU A 230 22.57 0.03 14.18
C GLU A 230 22.26 -1.18 15.07
N VAL A 231 21.31 -2.01 14.64
CA VAL A 231 20.88 -3.21 15.38
C VAL A 231 22.03 -4.15 15.70
N ALA A 232 22.98 -4.30 14.78
CA ALA A 232 24.16 -5.16 14.94
C ALA A 232 24.99 -4.81 16.16
N GLU A 233 25.28 -3.51 16.33
CA GLU A 233 26.09 -2.98 17.44
C GLU A 233 25.31 -2.98 18.75
N ARG A 234 23.99 -2.67 18.69
CA ARG A 234 23.12 -2.77 19.86
C ARG A 234 23.03 -4.20 20.40
N ALA A 235 22.93 -5.21 19.51
CA ALA A 235 22.91 -6.61 19.88
C ALA A 235 24.24 -7.03 20.58
N VAL A 236 25.39 -6.62 20.02
CA VAL A 236 26.71 -6.89 20.64
C VAL A 236 26.81 -6.24 22.03
N ARG A 237 26.37 -5.01 22.19
CA ARG A 237 26.36 -4.32 23.50
C ARG A 237 25.46 -5.01 24.53
N ALA A 238 24.38 -5.65 24.07
CA ALA A 238 23.49 -6.44 24.90
C ALA A 238 24.04 -7.86 25.18
N GLY A 239 25.24 -8.18 24.71
CA GLY A 239 25.90 -9.48 24.93
C GLY A 239 25.54 -10.55 23.88
N TYR A 240 24.90 -10.18 22.76
CA TYR A 240 24.53 -11.13 21.71
C TYR A 240 25.59 -11.20 20.62
N ARG A 241 26.25 -12.35 20.50
CA ARG A 241 27.19 -12.62 19.40
C ARG A 241 26.44 -13.26 18.24
N TRP A 242 26.32 -12.54 17.14
CA TRP A 242 25.52 -12.93 16.01
C TRP A 242 26.36 -13.36 14.79
N ARG A 243 25.77 -14.23 13.97
CA ARG A 243 26.17 -14.53 12.59
C ARG A 243 25.22 -13.84 11.60
N GLY A 244 23.95 -13.74 11.93
CA GLY A 244 22.92 -13.01 11.23
C GLY A 244 22.09 -12.21 12.23
N ILE A 245 21.67 -11.01 11.84
CA ILE A 245 20.86 -10.09 12.66
C ILE A 245 19.84 -9.37 11.78
N GLY A 246 18.64 -9.15 12.29
CA GLY A 246 17.58 -8.41 11.62
C GLY A 246 16.72 -7.65 12.62
N GLU A 247 16.03 -6.62 12.15
CA GLU A 247 15.20 -5.76 13.00
C GLU A 247 13.91 -5.37 12.30
N ASN A 248 12.82 -5.39 13.04
CA ASN A 248 11.57 -4.73 12.71
C ASN A 248 11.29 -3.65 13.74
N ILE A 249 10.91 -2.46 13.29
CA ILE A 249 10.44 -1.38 14.16
C ILE A 249 9.04 -0.95 13.76
N ALA A 250 8.27 -0.45 14.73
CA ALA A 250 6.96 0.15 14.49
C ALA A 250 6.69 1.26 15.51
N ALA A 251 5.84 2.22 15.17
CA ALA A 251 5.48 3.32 16.06
C ALA A 251 4.03 3.75 15.86
N GLY A 252 3.35 4.02 16.98
CA GLY A 252 1.96 4.47 16.99
C GLY A 252 0.93 3.35 17.19
N GLN A 253 1.31 2.09 17.04
CA GLN A 253 0.43 0.95 17.35
C GLN A 253 0.19 0.89 18.86
N ALA A 254 -1.09 0.84 19.25
CA ALA A 254 -1.47 0.90 20.66
C ALA A 254 -1.28 -0.45 21.38
N SER A 255 -1.15 -1.54 20.62
CA SER A 255 -1.02 -2.89 21.18
C SER A 255 0.01 -3.73 20.42
N PRO A 256 0.54 -4.80 21.03
CA PRO A 256 1.45 -5.73 20.38
C PRO A 256 0.78 -6.48 19.22
N GLU A 257 -0.54 -6.69 19.27
CA GLU A 257 -1.34 -7.29 18.20
C GLU A 257 -1.30 -6.40 16.94
N GLU A 258 -1.50 -5.10 17.12
CA GLU A 258 -1.44 -4.12 16.02
C GLU A 258 -0.03 -4.04 15.43
N ALA A 259 1.02 -4.03 16.27
CA ALA A 259 2.39 -4.02 15.83
C ALA A 259 2.72 -5.28 14.99
N MET A 260 2.34 -6.46 15.50
CA MET A 260 2.55 -7.72 14.80
C MET A 260 1.78 -7.79 13.48
N ALA A 261 0.53 -7.35 13.45
CA ALA A 261 -0.29 -7.30 12.23
C ALA A 261 0.35 -6.37 11.19
N GLY A 262 0.82 -5.20 11.60
CA GLY A 262 1.53 -4.26 10.73
C GLY A 262 2.81 -4.84 10.15
N TRP A 263 3.61 -5.54 10.94
CA TRP A 263 4.81 -6.20 10.46
C TRP A 263 4.51 -7.33 9.47
N LEU A 264 3.49 -8.14 9.72
CA LEU A 264 3.11 -9.20 8.79
C LEU A 264 2.52 -8.67 7.48
N ALA A 265 1.88 -7.50 7.50
CA ALA A 265 1.35 -6.85 6.32
C ALA A 265 2.42 -6.14 5.46
N SER A 266 3.58 -5.84 6.02
CA SER A 266 4.70 -5.18 5.32
C SER A 266 5.66 -6.22 4.73
N PRO A 267 5.93 -6.23 3.41
CA PRO A 267 6.76 -7.25 2.77
C PRO A 267 8.14 -7.42 3.40
N GLY A 268 8.84 -6.34 3.72
CA GLY A 268 10.17 -6.37 4.31
C GLY A 268 10.16 -6.90 5.75
N HIS A 269 9.24 -6.41 6.58
CA HIS A 269 9.11 -6.88 7.96
C HIS A 269 8.64 -8.34 8.03
N CYS A 270 7.70 -8.72 7.15
CA CYS A 270 7.23 -10.09 7.00
C CYS A 270 8.38 -11.02 6.58
N ALA A 271 9.24 -10.59 5.65
CA ALA A 271 10.41 -11.35 5.24
C ALA A 271 11.37 -11.61 6.40
N ASN A 272 11.62 -10.63 7.27
CA ASN A 272 12.41 -10.83 8.50
C ASN A 272 11.76 -11.86 9.42
N ILE A 273 10.44 -11.80 9.60
CA ILE A 273 9.71 -12.78 10.42
C ILE A 273 9.86 -14.21 9.85
N MET A 274 9.83 -14.35 8.52
CA MET A 274 9.86 -15.64 7.84
C MET A 274 11.26 -16.14 7.51
N ASP A 275 12.31 -15.36 7.78
CA ASP A 275 13.69 -15.75 7.47
C ASP A 275 14.12 -16.98 8.29
N ARG A 276 14.42 -18.05 7.57
CA ARG A 276 14.81 -19.36 8.16
C ARG A 276 16.19 -19.33 8.81
N SER A 277 17.03 -18.37 8.48
CA SER A 277 18.37 -18.24 9.08
C SER A 277 18.32 -17.81 10.54
N PHE A 278 17.27 -17.08 10.93
CA PHE A 278 17.10 -16.68 12.33
C PHE A 278 16.58 -17.84 13.18
N THR A 279 17.17 -18.00 14.36
CA THR A 279 16.82 -19.02 15.34
C THR A 279 16.38 -18.45 16.69
N GLU A 280 16.63 -17.16 16.90
CA GLU A 280 16.31 -16.47 18.15
C GLU A 280 15.67 -15.10 17.88
N MET A 281 14.92 -14.60 18.87
CA MET A 281 14.31 -13.29 18.82
C MET A 281 14.21 -12.64 20.19
N GLY A 282 14.08 -11.31 20.19
CA GLY A 282 13.63 -10.51 21.31
C GLY A 282 12.73 -9.39 20.82
N ALA A 283 11.77 -8.97 21.61
CA ALA A 283 10.89 -7.84 21.27
C ALA A 283 10.55 -7.02 22.52
N ALA A 284 10.45 -5.71 22.34
CA ALA A 284 10.14 -4.78 23.42
C ALA A 284 9.46 -3.54 22.87
N TYR A 285 8.99 -2.71 23.79
CA TYR A 285 8.47 -1.39 23.47
C TYR A 285 9.01 -0.32 24.40
N GLY A 286 8.91 0.94 23.96
CA GLY A 286 9.11 2.14 24.74
C GLY A 286 7.93 3.09 24.54
N THR A 287 7.62 3.90 25.53
CA THR A 287 6.52 4.87 25.46
C THR A 287 7.00 6.28 25.70
N ASN A 288 6.36 7.21 25.01
CA ASN A 288 6.52 8.64 25.20
C ASN A 288 5.14 9.27 25.23
N VAL A 289 4.92 10.21 26.12
CA VAL A 289 3.69 11.01 26.18
C VAL A 289 3.82 12.18 25.22
N VAL A 290 2.98 12.21 24.19
CA VAL A 290 2.86 13.32 23.24
C VAL A 290 1.41 13.80 23.27
N GLY A 291 1.19 15.02 23.78
CA GLY A 291 -0.16 15.51 24.04
C GLY A 291 -0.85 14.68 25.13
N GLU A 292 -2.10 14.31 24.92
CA GLU A 292 -2.89 13.54 25.89
C GLU A 292 -2.75 12.02 25.74
N GLN A 293 -2.01 11.53 24.74
CA GLN A 293 -1.92 10.10 24.42
C GLN A 293 -0.47 9.62 24.41
N PRO A 294 -0.18 8.45 25.02
CA PRO A 294 1.14 7.86 24.92
C PRO A 294 1.37 7.34 23.50
N ARG A 295 2.52 7.69 22.91
CA ARG A 295 3.00 7.08 21.69
C ARG A 295 3.89 5.89 22.01
N VAL A 296 3.59 4.74 21.42
CA VAL A 296 4.34 3.51 21.64
C VAL A 296 5.30 3.28 20.47
N TYR A 297 6.52 2.89 20.78
CA TYR A 297 7.56 2.50 19.83
C TYR A 297 7.91 1.05 20.07
N TRP A 298 7.83 0.24 19.03
CA TRP A 298 8.05 -1.19 19.08
C TRP A 298 9.36 -1.55 18.38
N THR A 299 10.10 -2.49 18.94
CA THR A 299 11.28 -3.07 18.30
C THR A 299 11.25 -4.58 18.47
N GLN A 300 11.51 -5.29 17.38
CA GLN A 300 11.67 -6.74 17.32
C GLN A 300 13.02 -7.04 16.69
N VAL A 301 13.87 -7.75 17.37
CA VAL A 301 15.21 -8.13 16.89
C VAL A 301 15.25 -9.63 16.70
N PHE A 302 15.77 -10.05 15.55
CA PHE A 302 16.00 -11.45 15.18
C PHE A 302 17.48 -11.74 15.13
N GLY A 303 17.89 -12.96 15.50
CA GLY A 303 19.27 -13.34 15.50
C GLY A 303 19.51 -14.79 15.14
N GLN A 304 20.67 -14.99 14.52
CA GLN A 304 21.36 -16.27 14.40
C GLN A 304 22.63 -16.18 15.24
N PRO A 305 22.78 -16.93 16.33
CA PRO A 305 23.99 -16.88 17.15
C PRO A 305 25.20 -17.45 16.40
N ARG A 306 26.40 -17.02 16.82
CA ARG A 306 27.68 -17.61 16.35
C ARG A 306 27.91 -18.97 16.90
#